data_4392fb6b4dfed7932ef5e5855c310f97
#
_entry.id   4392fb6b4dfed7932ef5e5855c310f97
#
_cell.length_a   1.000
_cell.length_b   1.000
_cell.length_c   1.000
_cell.angle_alpha   90.00
_cell.angle_beta   90.00
_cell.angle_gamma   90.00
#
_symmetry.space_group_name_H-M   'P 1'
#
loop_
_entity.id
_entity.type
_entity.pdbx_description
1 polymer ?
#
loop_
_entity_poly.entity_id
_entity_poly.type
_entity_poly.pdbx_seq_one_letter_code
_entity_poly.pdbx_strand_id
1 'polypeptide(L)'
;MTGSSMGSRARTAVTVALAAGFALTVSACGSSGTKAGSTSTAANSPVTISVGCEPPTTQAQPRADWLADVAAFEKLNPNITVKGDDTNPCDDPATFNAKLASGKMDDVFYTYFTDGANVVSSGQAADIQSYASQIHGLSDIQPALLNIYRQGGADSGHLYGIPKGNYSLGLVYSKTLFQKAGLDPNKPPTTWDEVEADAIAISKLGGGDVGYADYSAANTGGWHFTAELYSRGGTMVTPDGKSANFDDANGLAVLQFLHRMRFTDNVMGTKQGLQYNDLLQMMASGKLGMYVGDPVTLTTIHDQYHVSYDDMAVGPMPGEQATLVGGDGYMFNKKDTPAQIQAGIKFVNYEFLTTGQGMNFNYPRRAAQSEPVGLPEPDLWTGTSASTDAAAMAKYANLPVQNFASYVAALPKMKLLVEPPQAQAVYAQGDKAVYAALTNPNANLQQLLDTFKTATNSILANTP
;
A
#
# COMPACT_ATOMS: atom_id res chain seq x y z
N MET A 1 16.58 16.49 54.00
CA MET A 1 15.53 16.64 55.03
C MET A 1 14.39 15.79 54.58
N THR A 2 14.31 14.61 55.14
CA THR A 2 13.26 14.03 55.99
C THR A 2 11.95 13.83 55.22
N GLY A 3 11.34 12.68 55.11
CA GLY A 3 11.38 11.37 55.76
C GLY A 3 10.06 10.69 55.36
N SER A 4 10.12 9.46 54.95
CA SER A 4 9.71 8.26 55.66
C SER A 4 8.25 8.19 56.12
N SER A 5 7.48 7.19 55.70
CA SER A 5 7.09 5.97 56.38
C SER A 5 5.96 5.27 55.64
N MET A 6 6.12 4.06 55.21
CA MET A 6 5.78 2.74 55.79
C MET A 6 4.40 2.66 56.49
N GLY A 7 3.56 1.76 55.99
CA GLY A 7 2.33 1.30 56.64
C GLY A 7 1.77 0.05 55.97
N SER A 8 2.04 -1.09 56.54
CA SER A 8 1.72 -2.45 56.14
C SER A 8 0.43 -2.97 56.80
N ARG A 9 -0.03 -4.14 56.33
CA ARG A 9 -0.98 -5.13 56.90
C ARG A 9 -2.46 -4.89 56.54
N ALA A 10 -3.31 -5.89 56.31
CA ALA A 10 -3.27 -7.28 56.72
C ALA A 10 -4.17 -8.16 55.80
N ARG A 11 -3.83 -9.42 55.83
CA ARG A 11 -4.59 -10.57 55.24
C ARG A 11 -5.87 -10.80 56.04
N THR A 12 -6.92 -11.26 55.32
CA THR A 12 -7.89 -12.17 55.96
C THR A 12 -8.39 -13.18 54.89
N ALA A 13 -8.08 -14.44 55.14
CA ALA A 13 -8.63 -15.60 54.48
C ALA A 13 -9.87 -16.05 55.26
N VAL A 14 -10.91 -16.45 54.55
CA VAL A 14 -11.97 -17.29 55.13
C VAL A 14 -12.29 -18.41 54.17
N THR A 15 -12.09 -19.60 54.66
CA THR A 15 -12.39 -20.91 54.08
C THR A 15 -13.75 -21.43 54.61
N VAL A 16 -14.26 -22.50 54.01
CA VAL A 16 -15.28 -23.44 54.51
C VAL A 16 -16.67 -23.29 53.82
N ALA A 17 -17.41 -24.31 53.40
CA ALA A 17 -17.25 -25.78 53.23
C ALA A 17 -18.37 -26.35 52.37
N LEU A 18 -18.12 -27.55 51.95
CA LEU A 18 -18.95 -28.59 51.32
C LEU A 18 -20.45 -28.65 51.68
N ALA A 19 -21.26 -29.06 50.70
CA ALA A 19 -22.26 -30.12 50.91
C ALA A 19 -22.59 -30.82 49.58
N ALA A 20 -22.47 -32.12 49.60
CA ALA A 20 -22.77 -33.08 48.54
C ALA A 20 -24.26 -33.44 48.51
N GLY A 21 -24.79 -33.77 47.35
CA GLY A 21 -26.12 -34.36 47.20
C GLY A 21 -26.19 -35.26 45.97
N PHE A 22 -26.10 -36.56 46.20
CA PHE A 22 -26.28 -37.64 45.26
C PHE A 22 -27.78 -37.81 44.94
N ALA A 23 -28.12 -38.00 43.69
CA ALA A 23 -29.30 -38.81 43.32
C ALA A 23 -29.09 -39.45 41.93
N LEU A 24 -28.89 -40.72 41.95
CA LEU A 24 -28.97 -41.65 40.79
C LEU A 24 -30.44 -41.93 40.50
N THR A 25 -30.81 -41.97 39.21
CA THR A 25 -31.84 -42.89 38.74
C THR A 25 -31.57 -43.36 37.31
N VAL A 26 -31.89 -44.57 37.10
CA VAL A 26 -31.45 -45.56 36.15
C VAL A 26 -32.34 -45.58 34.88
N SER A 27 -31.69 -45.88 33.74
CA SER A 27 -32.06 -46.64 32.53
C SER A 27 -33.50 -46.69 32.02
N ALA A 28 -33.63 -46.40 30.73
CA ALA A 28 -34.40 -47.27 29.83
C ALA A 28 -33.83 -47.19 28.41
N CYS A 29 -33.48 -48.35 27.85
CA CYS A 29 -33.14 -48.58 26.45
C CYS A 29 -34.36 -48.39 25.55
N GLY A 30 -34.17 -47.79 24.38
CA GLY A 30 -35.15 -47.79 23.29
C GLY A 30 -34.41 -47.51 21.96
N SER A 31 -34.38 -48.49 21.11
CA SER A 31 -33.65 -48.64 19.87
C SER A 31 -34.19 -47.80 18.71
N SER A 32 -33.27 -47.52 17.79
CA SER A 32 -33.42 -47.34 16.34
C SER A 32 -34.13 -46.10 15.80
N GLY A 33 -33.31 -45.30 15.06
CA GLY A 33 -33.81 -44.29 14.16
C GLY A 33 -32.69 -43.36 13.73
N THR A 34 -31.78 -43.83 12.86
CA THR A 34 -30.80 -42.97 12.15
C THR A 34 -31.56 -41.99 11.26
N LYS A 35 -31.77 -40.79 11.74
CA LYS A 35 -32.01 -39.64 10.86
C LYS A 35 -30.75 -38.80 10.90
N ALA A 36 -30.06 -38.79 9.77
CA ALA A 36 -29.05 -37.78 9.48
C ALA A 36 -29.73 -36.41 9.60
N GLY A 37 -29.56 -35.77 10.74
CA GLY A 37 -29.92 -34.39 10.94
C GLY A 37 -28.90 -33.53 10.19
N SER A 38 -29.33 -32.98 9.08
CA SER A 38 -28.60 -31.93 8.39
C SER A 38 -28.32 -30.78 9.38
N THR A 39 -27.07 -30.59 9.69
CA THR A 39 -26.56 -29.41 10.41
C THR A 39 -26.67 -28.18 9.53
N SER A 40 -27.86 -27.60 9.42
CA SER A 40 -28.08 -26.30 8.72
C SER A 40 -28.23 -25.12 9.68
N THR A 41 -27.72 -25.21 10.92
CA THR A 41 -27.86 -24.14 11.93
C THR A 41 -26.63 -23.22 12.06
N ALA A 42 -25.55 -23.48 11.30
CA ALA A 42 -24.34 -22.64 11.40
C ALA A 42 -24.41 -21.31 10.60
N ALA A 43 -25.32 -21.21 9.64
CA ALA A 43 -25.34 -20.06 8.71
C ALA A 43 -25.91 -18.74 9.30
N ASN A 44 -26.57 -18.76 10.44
CA ASN A 44 -27.24 -17.59 11.05
C ASN A 44 -26.79 -17.25 12.47
N SER A 45 -25.71 -17.86 12.97
CA SER A 45 -25.18 -17.48 14.28
C SER A 45 -24.55 -16.09 14.23
N PRO A 46 -24.77 -15.23 15.26
CA PRO A 46 -24.11 -13.93 15.33
C PRO A 46 -22.59 -14.09 15.30
N VAL A 47 -21.93 -13.26 14.48
CA VAL A 47 -20.47 -13.20 14.35
C VAL A 47 -20.05 -11.76 14.48
N THR A 48 -19.00 -11.51 15.26
CA THR A 48 -18.34 -10.21 15.33
C THR A 48 -16.94 -10.33 14.73
N ILE A 49 -16.56 -9.36 13.88
CA ILE A 49 -15.21 -9.22 13.35
C ILE A 49 -14.65 -7.85 13.71
N SER A 50 -13.35 -7.79 14.04
CA SER A 50 -12.61 -6.54 14.10
C SER A 50 -11.96 -6.25 12.74
N VAL A 51 -11.98 -5.00 12.32
CA VAL A 51 -11.44 -4.56 11.04
C VAL A 51 -10.54 -3.34 11.27
N GLY A 52 -9.30 -3.45 10.86
CA GLY A 52 -8.35 -2.34 10.88
C GLY A 52 -8.73 -1.22 9.90
N CYS A 53 -8.04 -0.09 9.99
CA CYS A 53 -8.21 1.04 9.10
C CYS A 53 -9.54 1.81 9.23
N GLU A 54 -10.22 1.74 10.36
CA GLU A 54 -11.26 2.74 10.63
C GLU A 54 -10.62 4.13 10.65
N PRO A 55 -11.06 5.09 9.84
CA PRO A 55 -10.49 6.43 9.84
C PRO A 55 -10.57 7.09 11.22
N PRO A 56 -9.51 7.75 11.70
CA PRO A 56 -9.51 8.36 13.02
C PRO A 56 -10.52 9.51 13.13
N THR A 57 -10.91 9.86 14.35
CA THR A 57 -11.89 10.93 14.60
C THR A 57 -11.47 12.30 14.05
N THR A 58 -10.20 12.51 13.79
CA THR A 58 -9.65 13.71 13.16
C THR A 58 -9.97 13.80 11.66
N GLN A 59 -10.34 12.69 11.02
CA GLN A 59 -10.76 12.61 9.62
C GLN A 59 -12.28 12.43 9.54
N ALA A 60 -13.02 13.49 9.82
CA ALA A 60 -14.47 13.41 10.05
C ALA A 60 -15.25 12.82 8.87
N GLN A 61 -14.97 13.26 7.62
CA GLN A 61 -15.71 12.78 6.45
C GLN A 61 -15.32 11.32 6.08
N PRO A 62 -14.04 10.94 5.95
CA PRO A 62 -13.68 9.54 5.73
C PRO A 62 -14.25 8.58 6.78
N ARG A 63 -14.26 9.00 8.06
CA ARG A 63 -14.88 8.21 9.14
C ARG A 63 -16.38 8.05 8.97
N ALA A 64 -17.08 9.12 8.61
CA ALA A 64 -18.52 9.08 8.38
C ALA A 64 -18.88 8.15 7.22
N ASP A 65 -18.11 8.17 6.16
CA ASP A 65 -18.29 7.31 4.99
C ASP A 65 -18.04 5.84 5.34
N TRP A 66 -16.96 5.54 6.06
CA TRP A 66 -16.66 4.20 6.53
C TRP A 66 -17.77 3.65 7.44
N LEU A 67 -18.25 4.45 8.40
CA LEU A 67 -19.36 4.05 9.28
C LEU A 67 -20.67 3.82 8.51
N ALA A 68 -20.92 4.60 7.45
CA ALA A 68 -22.06 4.39 6.59
C ALA A 68 -21.97 3.10 5.79
N ASP A 69 -20.77 2.73 5.32
CA ASP A 69 -20.52 1.48 4.63
C ASP A 69 -20.67 0.27 5.57
N VAL A 70 -20.14 0.35 6.79
CA VAL A 70 -20.37 -0.68 7.82
C VAL A 70 -21.86 -0.86 8.09
N ALA A 71 -22.60 0.24 8.30
CA ALA A 71 -24.04 0.14 8.57
C ALA A 71 -24.82 -0.46 7.38
N ALA A 72 -24.44 -0.14 6.14
CA ALA A 72 -25.04 -0.71 4.95
C ALA A 72 -24.69 -2.21 4.79
N PHE A 73 -23.45 -2.59 5.08
CA PHE A 73 -23.03 -3.99 5.10
C PHE A 73 -23.77 -4.81 6.15
N GLU A 74 -23.88 -4.32 7.39
CA GLU A 74 -24.59 -5.00 8.48
C GLU A 74 -26.09 -5.15 8.19
N LYS A 75 -26.70 -4.15 7.53
CA LYS A 75 -28.09 -4.25 7.06
C LYS A 75 -28.29 -5.39 6.06
N LEU A 76 -27.31 -5.67 5.20
CA LEU A 76 -27.33 -6.81 4.26
C LEU A 76 -26.97 -8.12 4.94
N ASN A 77 -26.25 -8.08 6.05
CA ASN A 77 -25.74 -9.22 6.79
C ASN A 77 -26.08 -9.11 8.29
N PRO A 78 -27.35 -9.22 8.69
CA PRO A 78 -27.81 -8.88 10.06
C PRO A 78 -27.24 -9.78 11.16
N ASN A 79 -26.58 -10.87 10.80
CA ASN A 79 -25.87 -11.75 11.72
C ASN A 79 -24.38 -11.40 11.87
N ILE A 80 -23.86 -10.40 11.15
CA ILE A 80 -22.45 -9.97 11.22
C ILE A 80 -22.40 -8.58 11.86
N THR A 81 -21.53 -8.42 12.85
CA THR A 81 -21.20 -7.12 13.45
C THR A 81 -19.74 -6.78 13.14
N VAL A 82 -19.50 -5.58 12.60
CA VAL A 82 -18.17 -5.06 12.29
C VAL A 82 -17.76 -4.07 13.38
N LYS A 83 -16.60 -4.30 13.96
CA LYS A 83 -15.94 -3.37 14.91
C LYS A 83 -14.70 -2.80 14.26
N GLY A 84 -14.73 -1.53 13.92
CA GLY A 84 -13.56 -0.83 13.43
C GLY A 84 -12.50 -0.63 14.50
N ASP A 85 -11.24 -0.61 14.06
CA ASP A 85 -10.11 -0.25 14.90
C ASP A 85 -9.39 0.97 14.31
N ASP A 86 -9.61 2.14 14.90
CA ASP A 86 -8.95 3.40 14.53
C ASP A 86 -7.56 3.56 15.17
N THR A 87 -7.15 2.59 16.01
CA THR A 87 -5.78 2.49 16.55
C THR A 87 -4.84 1.69 15.66
N ASN A 88 -5.34 1.18 14.54
CA ASN A 88 -4.60 0.46 13.50
C ASN A 88 -4.79 1.17 12.14
N PRO A 89 -4.21 2.36 11.95
CA PRO A 89 -4.32 3.09 10.70
C PRO A 89 -3.66 2.31 9.56
N CYS A 90 -4.19 2.44 8.35
CA CYS A 90 -3.66 1.79 7.17
C CYS A 90 -2.20 2.14 6.88
N ASP A 91 -1.84 3.41 7.08
CA ASP A 91 -0.59 3.98 6.59
C ASP A 91 0.48 4.16 7.68
N ASP A 92 0.42 3.37 8.77
CA ASP A 92 1.41 3.43 9.85
C ASP A 92 2.17 2.11 10.01
N PRO A 93 3.32 1.95 9.33
CA PRO A 93 4.15 0.76 9.43
C PRO A 93 4.64 0.48 10.85
N ALA A 94 4.81 1.50 11.70
CA ALA A 94 5.27 1.31 13.08
C ALA A 94 4.20 0.63 13.93
N THR A 95 2.96 1.10 13.86
CA THR A 95 1.82 0.47 14.53
C THR A 95 1.55 -0.92 13.99
N PHE A 96 1.58 -1.11 12.67
CA PHE A 96 1.42 -2.42 12.02
C PHE A 96 2.44 -3.43 12.56
N ASN A 97 3.73 -3.09 12.54
CA ASN A 97 4.80 -3.97 13.03
C ASN A 97 4.67 -4.28 14.53
N ALA A 98 4.26 -3.30 15.35
CA ALA A 98 4.04 -3.51 16.78
C ALA A 98 2.87 -4.46 17.05
N LYS A 99 1.75 -4.34 16.31
CA LYS A 99 0.60 -5.25 16.41
C LYS A 99 0.98 -6.65 15.91
N LEU A 100 1.69 -6.75 14.78
CA LEU A 100 2.18 -8.02 14.25
C LEU A 100 3.09 -8.72 15.26
N ALA A 101 4.10 -8.02 15.79
CA ALA A 101 5.03 -8.59 16.79
C ALA A 101 4.34 -9.02 18.09
N SER A 102 3.28 -8.33 18.51
CA SER A 102 2.51 -8.66 19.71
C SER A 102 1.41 -9.70 19.47
N GLY A 103 1.16 -10.11 18.22
CA GLY A 103 0.09 -11.03 17.85
C GLY A 103 -1.31 -10.47 18.12
N LYS A 104 -1.48 -9.14 18.01
CA LYS A 104 -2.72 -8.40 18.25
C LYS A 104 -3.31 -7.79 16.97
N MET A 105 -3.08 -8.44 15.85
CA MET A 105 -3.73 -8.04 14.59
C MET A 105 -5.24 -8.21 14.70
N ASP A 106 -5.99 -7.34 14.01
CA ASP A 106 -7.43 -7.46 13.86
C ASP A 106 -7.83 -8.76 13.14
N ASP A 107 -9.12 -9.13 13.16
CA ASP A 107 -9.60 -10.29 12.42
C ASP A 107 -9.41 -10.05 10.90
N VAL A 108 -9.68 -8.84 10.42
CA VAL A 108 -9.42 -8.41 9.04
C VAL A 108 -8.48 -7.21 9.08
N PHE A 109 -7.31 -7.33 8.53
CA PHE A 109 -6.30 -6.29 8.60
C PHE A 109 -5.66 -5.97 7.25
N TYR A 110 -5.38 -4.69 7.07
CA TYR A 110 -4.71 -4.13 5.91
C TYR A 110 -3.24 -4.55 5.86
N THR A 111 -2.73 -4.78 4.66
CA THR A 111 -1.30 -4.98 4.40
C THR A 111 -0.88 -4.30 3.12
N TYR A 112 0.28 -3.65 3.12
CA TYR A 112 0.97 -3.38 1.87
C TYR A 112 1.39 -4.67 1.19
N PHE A 113 1.58 -4.65 -0.12
CA PHE A 113 2.17 -5.78 -0.85
C PHE A 113 3.54 -6.19 -0.28
N THR A 114 4.30 -5.23 0.23
CA THR A 114 5.60 -5.44 0.87
C THR A 114 5.57 -6.24 2.16
N ASP A 115 4.41 -6.32 2.83
CA ASP A 115 4.27 -6.96 4.14
C ASP A 115 3.72 -8.38 4.08
N GLY A 116 3.00 -8.72 3.00
CA GLY A 116 2.28 -9.98 2.86
C GLY A 116 3.13 -11.21 3.18
N ALA A 117 4.32 -11.31 2.59
CA ALA A 117 5.24 -12.42 2.82
C ALA A 117 5.72 -12.51 4.28
N ASN A 118 5.97 -11.37 4.94
CA ASN A 118 6.38 -11.31 6.35
C ASN A 118 5.25 -11.78 7.27
N VAL A 119 4.01 -11.37 7.01
CA VAL A 119 2.84 -11.80 7.79
C VAL A 119 2.64 -13.31 7.67
N VAL A 120 2.76 -13.87 6.46
CA VAL A 120 2.65 -15.32 6.23
C VAL A 120 3.76 -16.07 6.96
N SER A 121 5.02 -15.65 6.82
CA SER A 121 6.17 -16.31 7.44
C SER A 121 6.16 -16.23 8.98
N SER A 122 5.60 -15.15 9.54
CA SER A 122 5.38 -15.04 10.99
C SER A 122 4.27 -15.95 11.53
N GLY A 123 3.54 -16.63 10.62
CA GLY A 123 2.47 -17.56 10.97
C GLY A 123 1.21 -16.88 11.52
N GLN A 124 0.98 -15.61 11.21
CA GLN A 124 -0.16 -14.83 11.72
C GLN A 124 -1.31 -14.68 10.72
N ALA A 125 -1.09 -15.03 9.45
CA ALA A 125 -2.14 -15.05 8.44
C ALA A 125 -2.91 -16.40 8.41
N ALA A 126 -4.21 -16.33 8.23
CA ALA A 126 -5.04 -17.49 7.92
C ALA A 126 -4.88 -17.87 6.44
N ASP A 127 -4.78 -19.17 6.16
CA ASP A 127 -4.93 -19.70 4.80
C ASP A 127 -6.39 -19.69 4.40
N ILE A 128 -6.74 -18.85 3.43
CA ILE A 128 -8.11 -18.66 2.95
C ILE A 128 -8.39 -19.40 1.64
N GLN A 129 -7.51 -20.29 1.17
CA GLN A 129 -7.68 -21.01 -0.09
C GLN A 129 -9.00 -21.81 -0.12
N SER A 130 -9.42 -22.41 0.99
CA SER A 130 -10.69 -23.13 1.07
C SER A 130 -11.94 -22.25 0.89
N TYR A 131 -11.78 -20.94 1.00
CA TYR A 131 -12.83 -19.93 0.80
C TYR A 131 -12.73 -19.22 -0.56
N ALA A 132 -11.81 -19.61 -1.44
CA ALA A 132 -11.53 -18.94 -2.71
C ALA A 132 -12.79 -18.72 -3.57
N SER A 133 -13.73 -19.70 -3.58
CA SER A 133 -15.00 -19.57 -4.30
C SER A 133 -15.96 -18.52 -3.74
N GLN A 134 -15.69 -17.98 -2.56
CA GLN A 134 -16.49 -16.93 -1.92
C GLN A 134 -15.92 -15.52 -2.18
N ILE A 135 -14.73 -15.41 -2.79
CA ILE A 135 -14.07 -14.15 -3.09
C ILE A 135 -14.55 -13.66 -4.46
N HIS A 136 -15.15 -12.48 -4.51
CA HIS A 136 -15.69 -11.91 -5.74
C HIS A 136 -14.57 -11.63 -6.76
N GLY A 137 -14.78 -12.09 -7.99
CA GLY A 137 -13.86 -11.84 -9.09
C GLY A 137 -12.46 -12.43 -8.93
N LEU A 138 -12.22 -13.37 -8.00
CA LEU A 138 -10.87 -13.90 -7.72
C LEU A 138 -10.14 -14.38 -8.98
N SER A 139 -10.84 -15.04 -9.90
CA SER A 139 -10.26 -15.53 -11.17
C SER A 139 -9.85 -14.40 -12.13
N ASP A 140 -10.42 -13.23 -11.95
CA ASP A 140 -10.19 -12.06 -12.78
C ASP A 140 -9.17 -11.08 -12.13
N ILE A 141 -8.78 -11.30 -10.88
CA ILE A 141 -7.69 -10.52 -10.28
C ILE A 141 -6.39 -10.81 -11.05
N GLN A 142 -5.63 -9.78 -11.36
CA GLN A 142 -4.34 -9.93 -12.04
C GLN A 142 -3.44 -10.94 -11.33
N PRO A 143 -2.96 -11.98 -12.02
CA PRO A 143 -2.16 -13.04 -11.40
C PRO A 143 -0.92 -12.52 -10.65
N ALA A 144 -0.27 -11.48 -11.16
CA ALA A 144 0.90 -10.87 -10.53
C ALA A 144 0.57 -10.31 -9.14
N LEU A 145 -0.58 -9.66 -8.98
CA LEU A 145 -1.03 -9.08 -7.72
C LEU A 145 -1.50 -10.18 -6.74
N LEU A 146 -2.23 -11.16 -7.26
CA LEU A 146 -2.71 -12.27 -6.44
C LEU A 146 -1.55 -13.12 -5.89
N ASN A 147 -0.48 -13.29 -6.67
CA ASN A 147 0.69 -14.07 -6.28
C ASN A 147 1.47 -13.47 -5.10
N ILE A 148 1.32 -12.18 -4.82
CA ILE A 148 1.89 -11.52 -3.64
C ILE A 148 1.36 -12.16 -2.34
N TYR A 149 0.09 -12.58 -2.35
CA TYR A 149 -0.57 -13.23 -1.21
C TYR A 149 -0.55 -14.77 -1.27
N ARG A 150 0.26 -15.35 -2.18
CA ARG A 150 0.44 -16.81 -2.28
C ARG A 150 1.82 -17.22 -1.79
N GLN A 151 1.86 -18.13 -0.85
CA GLN A 151 3.12 -18.75 -0.42
C GLN A 151 3.46 -19.93 -1.34
N GLY A 152 4.69 -19.96 -1.86
CA GLY A 152 5.15 -21.02 -2.77
C GLY A 152 4.77 -20.81 -4.23
N GLY A 153 4.27 -19.63 -4.59
CA GLY A 153 3.91 -19.25 -5.97
C GLY A 153 2.49 -19.59 -6.37
N ALA A 154 2.17 -19.35 -7.64
CA ALA A 154 0.80 -19.45 -8.17
C ALA A 154 0.13 -20.82 -7.99
N ASP A 155 0.92 -21.88 -8.07
CA ASP A 155 0.44 -23.27 -8.02
C ASP A 155 0.48 -23.89 -6.62
N SER A 156 0.80 -23.11 -5.58
CA SER A 156 0.99 -23.64 -4.21
C SER A 156 -0.29 -24.15 -3.55
N GLY A 157 -1.47 -23.75 -4.03
CA GLY A 157 -2.74 -24.07 -3.41
C GLY A 157 -2.99 -23.36 -2.07
N HIS A 158 -2.17 -22.34 -1.72
CA HIS A 158 -2.33 -21.55 -0.51
C HIS A 158 -2.56 -20.07 -0.87
N LEU A 159 -3.56 -19.44 -0.27
CA LEU A 159 -3.90 -18.04 -0.42
C LEU A 159 -4.09 -17.41 0.96
N TYR A 160 -3.43 -16.29 1.21
CA TYR A 160 -3.40 -15.67 2.55
C TYR A 160 -3.98 -14.26 2.58
N GLY A 161 -4.30 -13.66 1.44
CA GLY A 161 -4.86 -12.32 1.38
C GLY A 161 -5.56 -12.04 0.05
N ILE A 162 -6.18 -10.88 -0.03
CA ILE A 162 -6.96 -10.41 -1.18
C ILE A 162 -6.45 -9.02 -1.54
N PRO A 163 -5.87 -8.82 -2.75
CA PRO A 163 -5.53 -7.49 -3.24
C PRO A 163 -6.79 -6.64 -3.36
N LYS A 164 -6.72 -5.34 -3.00
CA LYS A 164 -7.83 -4.39 -3.19
C LYS A 164 -7.53 -3.28 -4.17
N GLY A 165 -6.27 -3.01 -4.43
CA GLY A 165 -5.83 -1.96 -5.33
C GLY A 165 -4.33 -1.99 -5.57
N ASN A 166 -3.92 -1.29 -6.60
CA ASN A 166 -2.52 -1.13 -6.97
C ASN A 166 -2.34 0.22 -7.67
N TYR A 167 -1.10 0.71 -7.65
CA TYR A 167 -0.68 1.92 -8.35
C TYR A 167 0.59 1.65 -9.13
N SER A 168 0.92 2.55 -10.07
CA SER A 168 2.24 2.56 -10.69
C SER A 168 2.81 3.96 -10.75
N LEU A 169 4.15 4.04 -10.79
CA LEU A 169 4.84 5.31 -10.77
C LEU A 169 5.00 5.90 -12.18
N GLY A 170 5.00 7.22 -12.22
CA GLY A 170 5.28 8.05 -13.38
C GLY A 170 6.09 9.27 -12.95
N LEU A 171 6.16 10.27 -13.80
CA LEU A 171 6.79 11.54 -13.50
C LEU A 171 5.72 12.62 -13.27
N VAL A 172 5.54 13.03 -12.03
CA VAL A 172 4.71 14.20 -11.68
C VAL A 172 5.45 15.47 -12.05
N TYR A 173 4.77 16.39 -12.74
CA TYR A 173 5.41 17.64 -13.17
C TYR A 173 4.48 18.85 -13.12
N SER A 174 5.10 20.04 -12.94
CA SER A 174 4.41 21.33 -12.93
C SER A 174 4.29 21.90 -14.34
N LYS A 175 3.08 21.87 -14.90
CA LYS A 175 2.79 22.51 -16.20
C LYS A 175 3.09 24.01 -16.19
N THR A 176 2.82 24.65 -15.05
CA THR A 176 3.09 26.10 -14.87
C THR A 176 4.59 26.43 -14.94
N LEU A 177 5.47 25.62 -14.31
CA LEU A 177 6.91 25.83 -14.38
C LEU A 177 7.47 25.46 -15.75
N PHE A 178 6.93 24.45 -16.42
CA PHE A 178 7.27 24.13 -17.80
C PHE A 178 7.01 25.32 -18.73
N GLN A 179 5.81 25.90 -18.67
CA GLN A 179 5.47 27.07 -19.47
C GLN A 179 6.41 28.24 -19.19
N LYS A 180 6.69 28.54 -17.91
CA LYS A 180 7.60 29.61 -17.52
C LYS A 180 9.03 29.41 -18.06
N ALA A 181 9.47 28.13 -18.08
CA ALA A 181 10.79 27.77 -18.60
C ALA A 181 10.85 27.67 -20.15
N GLY A 182 9.73 27.92 -20.83
CA GLY A 182 9.66 27.81 -22.30
C GLY A 182 9.55 26.36 -22.80
N LEU A 183 9.22 25.42 -21.92
CA LEU A 183 8.97 24.00 -22.23
C LEU A 183 7.51 23.79 -22.61
N ASP A 184 7.22 22.73 -23.39
CA ASP A 184 5.85 22.36 -23.73
C ASP A 184 5.18 21.66 -22.52
N PRO A 185 4.13 22.26 -21.89
CA PRO A 185 3.47 21.71 -20.73
C PRO A 185 2.66 20.43 -21.00
N ASN A 186 2.49 20.04 -22.26
CA ASN A 186 1.78 18.83 -22.66
C ASN A 186 2.71 17.73 -23.19
N LYS A 187 4.02 17.97 -23.14
CA LYS A 187 5.05 17.02 -23.58
C LYS A 187 6.04 16.79 -22.43
N PRO A 188 5.71 15.93 -21.46
CA PRO A 188 6.64 15.58 -20.40
C PRO A 188 7.86 14.85 -20.95
N PRO A 189 9.03 14.93 -20.28
CA PRO A 189 10.21 14.18 -20.64
C PRO A 189 9.95 12.67 -20.53
N THR A 190 10.52 11.90 -21.47
CA THR A 190 10.41 10.46 -21.55
C THR A 190 11.72 9.74 -21.29
N THR A 191 12.81 10.48 -21.20
CA THR A 191 14.14 9.97 -20.87
C THR A 191 14.73 10.72 -19.68
N TRP A 192 15.67 10.12 -18.98
CA TRP A 192 16.36 10.76 -17.85
C TRP A 192 17.23 11.95 -18.28
N ASP A 193 17.75 11.92 -19.51
CA ASP A 193 18.49 13.07 -20.08
C ASP A 193 17.54 14.26 -20.37
N GLU A 194 16.32 14.00 -20.81
CA GLU A 194 15.30 15.04 -20.95
C GLU A 194 14.88 15.60 -19.58
N VAL A 195 14.71 14.75 -18.57
CA VAL A 195 14.44 15.20 -17.18
C VAL A 195 15.53 16.14 -16.69
N GLU A 196 16.81 15.80 -16.91
CA GLU A 196 17.95 16.64 -16.56
C GLU A 196 17.91 18.00 -17.28
N ALA A 197 17.67 17.98 -18.61
CA ALA A 197 17.60 19.21 -19.41
C ALA A 197 16.45 20.13 -18.97
N ASP A 198 15.26 19.56 -18.72
CA ASP A 198 14.08 20.30 -18.29
C ASP A 198 14.28 20.85 -16.86
N ALA A 199 14.88 20.07 -15.96
CA ALA A 199 15.21 20.50 -14.61
C ALA A 199 16.19 21.69 -14.61
N ILE A 200 17.21 21.67 -15.49
CA ILE A 200 18.13 22.78 -15.68
C ILE A 200 17.40 24.05 -16.20
N ALA A 201 16.49 23.89 -17.15
CA ALA A 201 15.70 25.00 -17.68
C ALA A 201 14.81 25.62 -16.60
N ILE A 202 14.14 24.82 -15.79
CA ILE A 202 13.29 25.29 -14.69
C ILE A 202 14.12 26.00 -13.61
N SER A 203 15.23 25.40 -13.18
CA SER A 203 16.08 26.03 -12.14
C SER A 203 16.68 27.36 -12.55
N LYS A 204 16.86 27.62 -13.86
CA LYS A 204 17.29 28.92 -14.40
C LYS A 204 16.25 30.02 -14.24
N LEU A 205 15.00 29.73 -13.96
CA LEU A 205 13.97 30.72 -13.63
C LEU A 205 14.36 31.53 -12.37
N GLY A 206 15.11 30.93 -11.48
CA GLY A 206 15.51 31.54 -10.22
C GLY A 206 14.38 31.55 -9.18
N GLY A 207 14.43 32.49 -8.23
CA GLY A 207 13.39 32.67 -7.23
C GLY A 207 13.18 31.47 -6.28
N GLY A 208 14.12 30.53 -6.24
CA GLY A 208 14.05 29.33 -5.44
C GLY A 208 13.30 28.16 -6.13
N ASP A 209 13.07 28.25 -7.43
CA ASP A 209 12.48 27.19 -8.21
C ASP A 209 13.46 26.01 -8.34
N VAL A 210 12.97 24.80 -8.02
CA VAL A 210 13.71 23.54 -8.02
C VAL A 210 13.28 22.73 -9.24
N GLY A 211 14.22 22.34 -10.10
CA GLY A 211 13.91 21.63 -11.33
C GLY A 211 13.45 20.19 -11.08
N TYR A 212 14.16 19.49 -10.19
CA TYR A 212 13.85 18.10 -9.81
C TYR A 212 14.12 17.92 -8.31
N ALA A 213 13.33 17.11 -7.66
CA ALA A 213 13.59 16.66 -6.29
C ALA A 213 13.32 15.17 -6.16
N ASP A 214 13.94 14.55 -5.16
CA ASP A 214 13.74 13.16 -4.86
C ASP A 214 13.67 12.93 -3.36
N TYR A 215 12.99 11.84 -2.97
CA TYR A 215 12.97 11.37 -1.60
C TYR A 215 14.32 10.81 -1.19
N SER A 216 14.66 10.93 0.08
CA SER A 216 15.87 10.34 0.64
C SER A 216 15.77 10.02 2.13
N ALA A 217 14.54 9.87 2.63
CA ALA A 217 14.25 9.53 4.01
C ALA A 217 12.92 8.76 4.15
N ALA A 218 12.70 8.14 5.29
CA ALA A 218 11.47 7.41 5.64
C ALA A 218 11.13 6.24 4.68
N ASN A 219 12.15 5.53 4.22
CA ASN A 219 12.12 4.42 3.26
C ASN A 219 11.73 4.83 1.82
N THR A 220 11.41 6.09 1.58
CA THR A 220 10.96 6.56 0.26
C THR A 220 12.11 6.77 -0.72
N GLY A 221 13.33 7.06 -0.27
CA GLY A 221 14.51 7.13 -1.14
C GLY A 221 14.89 5.79 -1.74
N GLY A 222 14.81 4.72 -0.94
CA GLY A 222 15.02 3.35 -1.44
C GLY A 222 13.91 2.90 -2.39
N TRP A 223 12.68 3.33 -2.14
CA TRP A 223 11.53 3.10 -3.02
C TRP A 223 11.73 3.77 -4.39
N HIS A 224 12.11 5.06 -4.42
CA HIS A 224 12.39 5.77 -5.67
C HIS A 224 13.63 5.23 -6.39
N PHE A 225 14.70 4.87 -5.68
CA PHE A 225 15.83 4.17 -6.27
C PHE A 225 15.38 2.92 -7.03
N THR A 226 14.45 2.14 -6.44
CA THR A 226 13.90 0.94 -7.08
C THR A 226 13.13 1.28 -8.36
N ALA A 227 12.28 2.32 -8.31
CA ALA A 227 11.52 2.77 -9.46
C ALA A 227 12.42 3.26 -10.60
N GLU A 228 13.42 4.07 -10.28
CA GLU A 228 14.39 4.56 -11.25
C GLU A 228 15.25 3.44 -11.85
N LEU A 229 15.66 2.47 -11.02
CA LEU A 229 16.39 1.27 -11.47
C LEU A 229 15.55 0.48 -12.48
N TYR A 230 14.28 0.21 -12.14
CA TYR A 230 13.37 -0.53 -13.01
C TYR A 230 13.15 0.18 -14.35
N SER A 231 12.99 1.50 -14.33
CA SER A 231 12.79 2.29 -15.54
C SER A 231 13.99 2.27 -16.48
N ARG A 232 15.20 2.02 -15.96
CA ARG A 232 16.45 1.84 -16.70
C ARG A 232 16.70 0.39 -17.14
N GLY A 233 15.76 -0.52 -16.83
CA GLY A 233 15.85 -1.94 -17.18
C GLY A 233 16.62 -2.81 -16.18
N GLY A 234 17.01 -2.27 -15.02
CA GLY A 234 17.60 -3.04 -13.92
C GLY A 234 16.54 -3.77 -13.08
N THR A 235 17.00 -4.58 -12.12
CA THR A 235 16.14 -5.29 -11.17
C THR A 235 16.75 -5.23 -9.77
N MET A 236 15.91 -5.15 -8.73
CA MET A 236 16.38 -5.11 -7.34
C MET A 236 16.96 -6.46 -6.88
N VAL A 237 16.37 -7.54 -7.33
CA VAL A 237 16.75 -8.90 -6.92
C VAL A 237 16.85 -9.83 -8.12
N THR A 238 17.56 -10.93 -7.94
CA THR A 238 17.57 -12.05 -8.87
C THR A 238 16.18 -12.65 -9.06
N PRO A 239 15.90 -13.36 -10.17
CA PRO A 239 14.57 -13.92 -10.44
C PRO A 239 14.01 -14.84 -9.35
N ASP A 240 14.88 -15.46 -8.55
CA ASP A 240 14.51 -16.30 -7.40
C ASP A 240 14.29 -15.50 -6.10
N GLY A 241 14.45 -14.16 -6.16
CA GLY A 241 14.27 -13.26 -5.02
C GLY A 241 15.32 -13.36 -3.91
N LYS A 242 16.40 -14.14 -4.09
CA LYS A 242 17.31 -14.51 -3.00
C LYS A 242 18.55 -13.64 -2.90
N SER A 243 18.87 -12.88 -3.91
CA SER A 243 20.06 -12.04 -3.95
C SER A 243 19.79 -10.69 -4.58
N ALA A 244 20.46 -9.65 -4.11
CA ALA A 244 20.45 -8.33 -4.71
C ALA A 244 21.10 -8.36 -6.11
N ASN A 245 20.50 -7.66 -7.08
CA ASN A 245 20.88 -7.65 -8.49
C ASN A 245 20.99 -6.25 -9.09
N PHE A 246 21.18 -5.23 -8.27
CA PHE A 246 21.20 -3.81 -8.69
C PHE A 246 22.59 -3.16 -8.68
N ASP A 247 23.65 -3.91 -8.45
CA ASP A 247 25.04 -3.41 -8.42
C ASP A 247 25.70 -3.33 -9.80
N ASP A 248 24.88 -3.25 -10.82
CA ASP A 248 25.25 -3.12 -12.22
C ASP A 248 25.29 -1.64 -12.68
N ALA A 249 25.49 -1.44 -13.99
CA ALA A 249 25.49 -0.12 -14.60
C ALA A 249 24.19 0.67 -14.38
N ASN A 250 23.02 -0.02 -14.27
CA ASN A 250 21.74 0.64 -14.08
C ASN A 250 21.59 1.20 -12.66
N GLY A 251 21.96 0.41 -11.64
CA GLY A 251 21.95 0.90 -10.26
C GLY A 251 22.95 2.02 -10.01
N LEU A 252 24.16 1.92 -10.60
CA LEU A 252 25.14 2.99 -10.54
C LEU A 252 24.65 4.26 -11.25
N ALA A 253 23.94 4.12 -12.38
CA ALA A 253 23.40 5.25 -13.14
C ALA A 253 22.34 6.02 -12.34
N VAL A 254 21.53 5.38 -11.46
CA VAL A 254 20.61 6.07 -10.56
C VAL A 254 21.37 7.01 -9.61
N LEU A 255 22.36 6.48 -8.89
CA LEU A 255 23.14 7.31 -7.96
C LEU A 255 23.94 8.40 -8.67
N GLN A 256 24.48 8.12 -9.86
CA GLN A 256 25.19 9.10 -10.69
C GLN A 256 24.26 10.22 -11.17
N PHE A 257 23.05 9.88 -11.60
CA PHE A 257 22.05 10.86 -11.99
C PHE A 257 21.72 11.81 -10.84
N LEU A 258 21.32 11.28 -9.69
CA LEU A 258 20.98 12.07 -8.50
C LEU A 258 22.15 12.94 -8.03
N HIS A 259 23.36 12.38 -7.98
CA HIS A 259 24.55 13.11 -7.58
C HIS A 259 24.89 14.25 -8.55
N ARG A 260 24.79 14.01 -9.87
CA ARG A 260 25.03 15.03 -10.91
C ARG A 260 23.98 16.14 -10.81
N MET A 261 22.68 15.79 -10.76
CA MET A 261 21.57 16.74 -10.60
C MET A 261 21.77 17.64 -9.37
N ARG A 262 22.33 17.07 -8.28
CA ARG A 262 22.54 17.80 -7.03
C ARG A 262 23.77 18.70 -7.05
N PHE A 263 24.91 18.23 -7.54
CA PHE A 263 26.21 18.91 -7.36
C PHE A 263 26.80 19.54 -8.62
N THR A 264 26.48 19.01 -9.79
CA THR A 264 26.94 19.54 -11.08
C THR A 264 25.92 20.53 -11.63
N ASP A 265 24.66 20.12 -11.73
CA ASP A 265 23.60 20.90 -12.36
C ASP A 265 22.93 21.85 -11.36
N ASN A 266 23.04 21.54 -10.06
CA ASN A 266 22.49 22.32 -8.95
C ASN A 266 20.98 22.59 -9.07
N VAL A 267 20.22 21.60 -9.51
CA VAL A 267 18.77 21.70 -9.80
C VAL A 267 17.85 21.14 -8.70
N MET A 268 18.43 20.52 -7.65
CA MET A 268 17.66 19.81 -6.60
C MET A 268 17.44 20.64 -5.32
N GLY A 269 17.73 21.94 -5.35
CA GLY A 269 17.65 22.80 -4.16
C GLY A 269 18.68 22.43 -3.09
N THR A 270 18.57 23.00 -1.90
CA THR A 270 19.55 22.83 -0.81
C THR A 270 19.12 21.81 0.24
N LYS A 271 17.82 21.65 0.49
CA LYS A 271 17.27 20.70 1.46
C LYS A 271 17.31 19.29 0.88
N GLN A 272 17.85 18.36 1.64
CA GLN A 272 17.83 16.92 1.35
C GLN A 272 17.24 16.17 2.55
N GLY A 273 17.04 14.88 2.46
CA GLY A 273 16.29 14.11 3.47
C GLY A 273 14.78 14.36 3.34
N LEU A 274 14.33 14.55 2.10
CA LEU A 274 12.93 14.83 1.80
C LEU A 274 12.09 13.58 1.98
N GLN A 275 10.89 13.77 2.51
CA GLN A 275 9.86 12.77 2.67
C GLN A 275 8.65 13.07 1.77
N TYR A 276 7.68 12.15 1.72
CA TYR A 276 6.49 12.28 0.87
C TYR A 276 5.82 13.66 0.97
N ASN A 277 5.48 14.10 2.16
CA ASN A 277 4.80 15.38 2.36
C ASN A 277 5.66 16.59 1.97
N ASP A 278 6.99 16.51 2.02
CA ASP A 278 7.85 17.61 1.59
C ASP A 278 7.68 17.89 0.08
N LEU A 279 7.63 16.84 -0.75
CA LEU A 279 7.46 17.01 -2.20
C LEU A 279 6.05 17.48 -2.57
N LEU A 280 5.00 16.99 -1.87
CA LEU A 280 3.64 17.52 -2.04
C LEU A 280 3.61 19.02 -1.77
N GLN A 281 4.20 19.48 -0.67
CA GLN A 281 4.26 20.93 -0.32
C GLN A 281 5.09 21.74 -1.32
N MET A 282 6.22 21.21 -1.78
CA MET A 282 7.05 21.86 -2.78
C MET A 282 6.30 22.03 -4.11
N MET A 283 5.59 20.99 -4.56
CA MET A 283 4.76 21.05 -5.76
C MET A 283 3.58 22.04 -5.54
N ALA A 284 2.88 21.94 -4.44
CA ALA A 284 1.75 22.82 -4.10
C ALA A 284 2.14 24.30 -3.99
N SER A 285 3.36 24.58 -3.53
CA SER A 285 3.88 25.96 -3.50
C SER A 285 4.28 26.51 -4.87
N GLY A 286 4.20 25.70 -5.93
CA GLY A 286 4.63 26.05 -7.29
C GLY A 286 6.15 26.20 -7.43
N LYS A 287 6.93 25.52 -6.56
CA LYS A 287 8.40 25.62 -6.51
C LYS A 287 9.13 24.37 -6.99
N LEU A 288 8.43 23.31 -7.31
CA LEU A 288 9.01 22.06 -7.80
C LEU A 288 8.59 21.79 -9.24
N GLY A 289 9.56 21.55 -10.11
CA GLY A 289 9.33 21.21 -11.51
C GLY A 289 8.85 19.79 -11.71
N MET A 290 9.62 18.83 -11.20
CA MET A 290 9.39 17.41 -11.44
C MET A 290 9.82 16.54 -10.25
N TYR A 291 9.16 15.40 -10.08
CA TYR A 291 9.59 14.27 -9.25
C TYR A 291 8.87 12.97 -9.63
N VAL A 292 9.41 11.83 -9.24
CA VAL A 292 8.75 10.54 -9.43
C VAL A 292 7.58 10.43 -8.46
N GLY A 293 6.42 10.00 -8.93
CA GLY A 293 5.20 9.84 -8.12
C GLY A 293 4.11 9.12 -8.90
N ASP A 294 2.98 8.90 -8.28
CA ASP A 294 1.83 8.22 -8.87
C ASP A 294 0.68 9.20 -9.25
N PRO A 295 -0.33 8.76 -10.00
CA PRO A 295 -1.49 9.57 -10.33
C PRO A 295 -2.27 10.07 -9.11
N VAL A 296 -2.31 9.32 -7.99
CA VAL A 296 -2.99 9.73 -6.75
C VAL A 296 -2.39 11.01 -6.18
N THR A 297 -1.11 11.23 -6.41
CA THR A 297 -0.41 12.45 -5.99
C THR A 297 -1.10 13.74 -6.47
N LEU A 298 -1.63 13.77 -7.72
CA LEU A 298 -2.33 14.94 -8.22
C LEU A 298 -3.61 15.22 -7.44
N THR A 299 -4.37 14.18 -7.13
CA THR A 299 -5.60 14.33 -6.35
C THR A 299 -5.28 14.74 -4.91
N THR A 300 -4.25 14.16 -4.32
CA THR A 300 -3.81 14.54 -2.98
C THR A 300 -3.40 16.01 -2.89
N ILE A 301 -2.62 16.50 -3.87
CA ILE A 301 -2.21 17.92 -3.92
C ILE A 301 -3.43 18.83 -4.16
N HIS A 302 -4.35 18.43 -5.06
CA HIS A 302 -5.58 19.18 -5.30
C HIS A 302 -6.43 19.29 -4.03
N ASP A 303 -6.70 18.19 -3.36
CA ASP A 303 -7.62 18.11 -2.23
C ASP A 303 -7.05 18.79 -0.96
N GLN A 304 -5.75 18.57 -0.68
CA GLN A 304 -5.13 19.09 0.54
C GLN A 304 -4.65 20.53 0.42
N TYR A 305 -4.20 20.94 -0.77
CA TYR A 305 -3.57 22.25 -0.97
C TYR A 305 -4.33 23.16 -1.95
N HIS A 306 -5.44 22.70 -2.51
CA HIS A 306 -6.32 23.42 -3.43
C HIS A 306 -5.60 23.91 -4.71
N VAL A 307 -4.62 23.14 -5.17
CA VAL A 307 -3.91 23.40 -6.43
C VAL A 307 -4.80 22.98 -7.59
N SER A 308 -4.86 23.80 -8.64
CA SER A 308 -5.60 23.44 -9.85
C SER A 308 -4.98 22.25 -10.56
N TYR A 309 -5.79 21.35 -11.07
CA TYR A 309 -5.34 20.31 -11.99
C TYR A 309 -4.67 20.89 -13.25
N ASP A 310 -5.02 22.13 -13.66
CA ASP A 310 -4.39 22.79 -14.81
C ASP A 310 -2.88 23.06 -14.61
N ASP A 311 -2.42 23.10 -13.36
CA ASP A 311 -1.04 23.37 -12.99
C ASP A 311 -0.14 22.14 -12.94
N MET A 312 -0.72 20.92 -12.99
CA MET A 312 -0.01 19.68 -12.76
C MET A 312 -0.38 18.60 -13.79
N ALA A 313 0.53 17.66 -14.03
CA ALA A 313 0.24 16.46 -14.79
C ALA A 313 1.17 15.30 -14.40
N VAL A 314 0.84 14.09 -14.86
CA VAL A 314 1.70 12.90 -14.76
C VAL A 314 2.12 12.46 -16.15
N GLY A 315 3.43 12.36 -16.37
CA GLY A 315 4.05 11.75 -17.53
C GLY A 315 4.42 10.29 -17.28
N PRO A 316 4.90 9.58 -18.30
CA PRO A 316 5.43 8.22 -18.12
C PRO A 316 6.63 8.21 -17.19
N MET A 317 6.96 7.04 -16.65
CA MET A 317 8.24 6.85 -15.97
C MET A 317 9.38 7.03 -17.00
N PRO A 318 10.35 7.94 -16.78
CA PRO A 318 11.43 8.17 -17.74
C PRO A 318 12.23 6.90 -18.01
N GLY A 319 12.63 6.66 -19.28
CA GLY A 319 13.27 5.42 -19.71
C GLY A 319 12.28 4.38 -20.24
N GLU A 320 11.03 4.42 -19.86
CA GLU A 320 9.90 3.62 -20.36
C GLU A 320 10.14 2.10 -20.46
N GLN A 321 11.15 1.54 -19.77
CA GLN A 321 11.39 0.09 -19.78
C GLN A 321 10.43 -0.65 -18.85
N ALA A 322 10.24 -0.09 -17.65
CA ALA A 322 9.36 -0.62 -16.63
C ALA A 322 8.92 0.48 -15.67
N THR A 323 7.87 0.23 -14.92
CA THR A 323 7.51 1.03 -13.74
C THR A 323 7.32 0.13 -12.53
N LEU A 324 7.58 0.68 -11.35
CA LEU A 324 7.29 0.01 -10.10
C LEU A 324 5.78 0.01 -9.86
N VAL A 325 5.26 -1.14 -9.47
CA VAL A 325 3.89 -1.33 -9.01
C VAL A 325 3.92 -1.64 -7.52
N GLY A 326 3.29 -0.77 -6.75
CA GLY A 326 2.93 -1.03 -5.37
C GLY A 326 1.43 -1.26 -5.23
N GLY A 327 0.99 -1.49 -4.02
CA GLY A 327 -0.42 -1.69 -3.72
C GLY A 327 -0.65 -2.32 -2.37
N ASP A 328 -1.88 -2.69 -2.14
CA ASP A 328 -2.34 -3.16 -0.86
C ASP A 328 -3.49 -4.17 -0.97
N GLY A 329 -3.84 -4.75 0.16
CA GLY A 329 -4.93 -5.68 0.29
C GLY A 329 -5.25 -6.00 1.74
N TYR A 330 -6.04 -7.03 1.93
CA TYR A 330 -6.46 -7.49 3.25
C TYR A 330 -6.07 -8.93 3.50
N MET A 331 -5.62 -9.18 4.70
CA MET A 331 -5.33 -10.50 5.24
C MET A 331 -6.23 -10.80 6.45
N PHE A 332 -6.26 -12.05 6.89
CA PHE A 332 -7.13 -12.55 7.94
C PHE A 332 -6.30 -13.17 9.05
N ASN A 333 -6.72 -12.95 10.28
CA ASN A 333 -5.97 -13.44 11.43
C ASN A 333 -6.04 -14.96 11.52
N LYS A 334 -4.90 -15.60 11.71
CA LYS A 334 -4.84 -17.07 11.88
C LYS A 334 -5.64 -17.61 13.06
N LYS A 335 -5.93 -16.76 14.05
CA LYS A 335 -6.72 -17.14 15.24
C LYS A 335 -8.23 -17.13 14.99
N ASP A 336 -8.66 -16.61 13.83
CA ASP A 336 -10.08 -16.50 13.50
C ASP A 336 -10.76 -17.86 13.37
N THR A 337 -11.98 -17.91 13.82
CA THR A 337 -12.86 -19.02 13.54
C THR A 337 -13.26 -19.03 12.06
N PRO A 338 -13.65 -20.19 11.50
CA PRO A 338 -14.19 -20.24 10.13
C PRO A 338 -15.32 -19.24 9.87
N ALA A 339 -16.16 -18.96 10.86
CA ALA A 339 -17.25 -17.98 10.75
C ALA A 339 -16.73 -16.53 10.65
N GLN A 340 -15.69 -16.18 11.39
CA GLN A 340 -15.04 -14.86 11.30
C GLN A 340 -14.35 -14.69 9.95
N ILE A 341 -13.61 -15.68 9.46
CA ILE A 341 -12.97 -15.61 8.12
C ILE A 341 -14.04 -15.41 7.03
N GLN A 342 -15.15 -16.16 7.06
CA GLN A 342 -16.23 -15.97 6.10
C GLN A 342 -16.90 -14.60 6.21
N ALA A 343 -17.11 -14.09 7.42
CA ALA A 343 -17.64 -12.76 7.64
C ALA A 343 -16.68 -11.68 7.13
N GLY A 344 -15.38 -11.84 7.38
CA GLY A 344 -14.34 -10.95 6.87
C GLY A 344 -14.26 -10.94 5.35
N ILE A 345 -14.31 -12.11 4.69
CA ILE A 345 -14.35 -12.19 3.22
C ILE A 345 -15.60 -11.50 2.65
N LYS A 346 -16.77 -11.66 3.28
CA LYS A 346 -17.98 -10.93 2.87
C LYS A 346 -17.82 -9.42 3.00
N PHE A 347 -17.16 -8.95 4.08
CA PHE A 347 -16.88 -7.54 4.27
C PHE A 347 -15.91 -7.01 3.21
N VAL A 348 -14.79 -7.71 2.96
CA VAL A 348 -13.83 -7.33 1.91
C VAL A 348 -14.46 -7.33 0.52
N ASN A 349 -15.32 -8.32 0.21
CA ASN A 349 -16.07 -8.34 -1.05
C ASN A 349 -16.96 -7.10 -1.19
N TYR A 350 -17.70 -6.75 -0.14
CA TYR A 350 -18.60 -5.60 -0.13
C TYR A 350 -17.82 -4.29 -0.30
N GLU A 351 -16.79 -4.12 0.51
CA GLU A 351 -16.09 -2.86 0.65
C GLU A 351 -15.12 -2.58 -0.49
N PHE A 352 -14.48 -3.64 -1.03
CA PHE A 352 -13.33 -3.48 -1.92
C PHE A 352 -13.40 -4.24 -3.25
N LEU A 353 -14.40 -5.11 -3.48
CA LEU A 353 -14.41 -5.96 -4.67
C LEU A 353 -15.74 -5.96 -5.45
N THR A 354 -16.76 -5.25 -4.98
CA THR A 354 -18.08 -5.26 -5.65
C THR A 354 -18.41 -3.90 -6.24
N THR A 355 -18.48 -3.84 -7.57
CA THR A 355 -18.88 -2.63 -8.29
C THR A 355 -20.21 -2.08 -7.76
N GLY A 356 -20.23 -0.79 -7.42
CA GLY A 356 -21.39 -0.08 -6.89
C GLY A 356 -21.59 -0.24 -5.38
N GLN A 357 -20.71 -0.94 -4.68
CA GLN A 357 -20.74 -1.09 -3.23
C GLN A 357 -19.43 -0.62 -2.60
N GLY A 358 -19.49 -0.35 -1.30
CA GLY A 358 -18.34 0.01 -0.48
C GLY A 358 -17.60 1.26 -0.94
N MET A 359 -16.33 1.37 -0.53
CA MET A 359 -15.50 2.53 -0.78
C MET A 359 -14.89 2.55 -2.19
N ASN A 360 -14.29 1.44 -2.63
CA ASN A 360 -13.47 1.43 -3.84
C ASN A 360 -14.25 1.62 -5.14
N PHE A 361 -15.38 0.94 -5.28
CA PHE A 361 -16.10 0.84 -6.54
C PHE A 361 -17.48 1.52 -6.53
N ASN A 362 -17.79 2.33 -5.51
CA ASN A 362 -19.01 3.13 -5.46
C ASN A 362 -18.84 4.48 -6.18
N TYR A 363 -18.54 4.43 -7.45
CA TYR A 363 -18.32 5.62 -8.30
C TYR A 363 -19.46 6.65 -8.25
N PRO A 364 -20.77 6.25 -8.21
CA PRO A 364 -21.85 7.22 -8.05
C PRO A 364 -21.76 8.04 -6.75
N ARG A 365 -21.42 7.37 -5.62
CA ARG A 365 -21.27 8.06 -4.33
C ARG A 365 -20.06 8.98 -4.35
N ARG A 366 -18.92 8.49 -4.81
CA ARG A 366 -17.70 9.28 -4.90
C ARG A 366 -17.90 10.53 -5.76
N ALA A 367 -18.51 10.39 -6.93
CA ALA A 367 -18.82 11.53 -7.79
C ALA A 367 -19.81 12.51 -7.15
N ALA A 368 -20.83 12.02 -6.43
CA ALA A 368 -21.77 12.87 -5.70
C ALA A 368 -21.14 13.65 -4.54
N GLN A 369 -20.06 13.11 -3.96
CA GLN A 369 -19.24 13.75 -2.92
C GLN A 369 -18.12 14.63 -3.50
N SER A 370 -18.04 14.75 -4.82
CA SER A 370 -16.95 15.43 -5.53
C SER A 370 -15.56 14.78 -5.33
N GLU A 371 -15.53 13.51 -4.95
CA GLU A 371 -14.31 12.75 -4.87
C GLU A 371 -13.78 12.37 -6.26
N PRO A 372 -12.46 12.19 -6.39
CA PRO A 372 -11.84 11.78 -7.65
C PRO A 372 -12.34 10.42 -8.14
N VAL A 373 -12.80 10.35 -9.40
CA VAL A 373 -13.18 9.13 -10.08
C VAL A 373 -12.47 9.07 -11.43
N GLY A 374 -11.86 7.93 -11.75
CA GLY A 374 -11.19 7.71 -13.02
C GLY A 374 -9.68 7.99 -12.98
N LEU A 375 -9.05 7.75 -11.82
CA LEU A 375 -7.58 7.70 -11.76
C LEU A 375 -7.06 6.61 -12.70
N PRO A 376 -6.06 6.90 -13.52
CA PRO A 376 -5.49 5.95 -14.46
C PRO A 376 -4.46 5.04 -13.79
N GLU A 377 -4.91 4.25 -12.84
CA GLU A 377 -4.10 3.22 -12.19
C GLU A 377 -4.06 1.93 -13.04
N PRO A 378 -3.05 1.06 -12.85
CA PRO A 378 -3.11 -0.28 -13.40
C PRO A 378 -4.35 -1.01 -12.88
N ASP A 379 -5.05 -1.70 -13.76
CA ASP A 379 -6.29 -2.37 -13.41
C ASP A 379 -6.04 -3.52 -12.41
N LEU A 380 -6.84 -3.59 -11.35
CA LEU A 380 -6.85 -4.74 -10.44
C LEU A 380 -7.31 -6.00 -11.16
N TRP A 381 -8.21 -5.82 -12.13
CA TRP A 381 -8.93 -6.87 -12.80
C TRP A 381 -8.37 -7.19 -14.18
N THR A 382 -8.69 -8.38 -14.66
CA THR A 382 -8.57 -8.82 -16.05
C THR A 382 -9.95 -9.23 -16.57
N GLY A 383 -10.06 -9.50 -17.85
CA GLY A 383 -11.25 -10.10 -18.45
C GLY A 383 -12.53 -9.31 -18.26
N THR A 384 -13.60 -10.01 -17.86
CA THR A 384 -14.94 -9.43 -17.75
C THR A 384 -15.07 -8.45 -16.59
N SER A 385 -14.39 -8.71 -15.48
CA SER A 385 -14.41 -7.81 -14.32
C SER A 385 -13.78 -6.47 -14.67
N ALA A 386 -12.64 -6.46 -15.38
CA ALA A 386 -12.01 -5.23 -15.86
C ALA A 386 -12.93 -4.40 -16.77
N SER A 387 -13.56 -5.03 -17.74
CA SER A 387 -14.46 -4.31 -18.67
C SER A 387 -15.72 -3.79 -17.98
N THR A 388 -16.23 -4.52 -16.99
CA THR A 388 -17.40 -4.12 -16.21
C THR A 388 -17.07 -2.91 -15.32
N ASP A 389 -15.92 -2.95 -14.65
CA ASP A 389 -15.46 -1.87 -13.80
C ASP A 389 -15.14 -0.61 -14.60
N ALA A 390 -14.39 -0.73 -15.69
CA ALA A 390 -14.08 0.39 -16.58
C ALA A 390 -15.35 1.05 -17.13
N ALA A 391 -16.36 0.27 -17.52
CA ALA A 391 -17.64 0.79 -18.01
C ALA A 391 -18.46 1.50 -16.91
N ALA A 392 -18.37 1.03 -15.66
CA ALA A 392 -19.01 1.66 -14.52
C ALA A 392 -18.30 2.98 -14.15
N MET A 393 -16.97 2.95 -14.05
CA MET A 393 -16.12 4.11 -13.74
C MET A 393 -16.27 5.23 -14.77
N ALA A 394 -16.28 4.91 -16.06
CA ALA A 394 -16.36 5.89 -17.15
C ALA A 394 -17.63 6.77 -17.09
N LYS A 395 -18.71 6.32 -16.46
CA LYS A 395 -19.95 7.09 -16.30
C LYS A 395 -19.83 8.23 -15.29
N TYR A 396 -18.89 8.14 -14.39
CA TYR A 396 -18.72 9.03 -13.25
C TYR A 396 -17.34 9.68 -13.21
N ALA A 397 -16.46 9.35 -14.16
CA ALA A 397 -15.11 9.92 -14.24
C ALA A 397 -15.19 11.45 -14.31
N ASN A 398 -14.46 12.12 -13.42
CA ASN A 398 -14.49 13.56 -13.22
C ASN A 398 -13.08 14.20 -13.23
N LEU A 399 -12.05 13.39 -13.43
CA LEU A 399 -10.67 13.88 -13.50
C LEU A 399 -10.33 14.39 -14.92
N PRO A 400 -9.44 15.38 -15.05
CA PRO A 400 -9.02 15.92 -16.33
C PRO A 400 -8.08 14.93 -17.04
N VAL A 401 -8.63 14.07 -17.90
CA VAL A 401 -7.91 13.00 -18.61
C VAL A 401 -6.66 13.47 -19.35
N GLN A 402 -6.63 14.73 -19.83
CA GLN A 402 -5.47 15.31 -20.51
C GLN A 402 -4.22 15.39 -19.63
N ASN A 403 -4.37 15.49 -18.31
CA ASN A 403 -3.24 15.59 -17.38
C ASN A 403 -2.55 14.24 -17.15
N PHE A 404 -3.16 13.16 -17.60
CA PHE A 404 -2.65 11.80 -17.49
C PHE A 404 -2.40 11.15 -18.87
N ALA A 405 -2.68 11.87 -19.96
CA ALA A 405 -2.74 11.27 -21.29
C ALA A 405 -1.43 10.57 -21.71
N SER A 406 -0.27 11.19 -21.45
CA SER A 406 1.03 10.61 -21.77
C SER A 406 1.38 9.40 -20.91
N TYR A 407 1.05 9.45 -19.62
CA TYR A 407 1.19 8.32 -18.69
C TYR A 407 0.34 7.12 -19.15
N VAL A 408 -0.95 7.33 -19.42
CA VAL A 408 -1.89 6.30 -19.88
C VAL A 408 -1.42 5.67 -21.19
N ALA A 409 -0.91 6.47 -22.12
CA ALA A 409 -0.41 5.98 -23.42
C ALA A 409 0.87 5.12 -23.29
N ALA A 410 1.65 5.32 -22.23
CA ALA A 410 2.88 4.59 -21.98
C ALA A 410 2.66 3.28 -21.18
N LEU A 411 1.71 3.25 -20.26
CA LEU A 411 1.45 2.10 -19.38
C LEU A 411 1.43 0.73 -20.08
N PRO A 412 0.71 0.54 -21.21
CA PRO A 412 0.64 -0.76 -21.88
C PRO A 412 1.96 -1.22 -22.49
N LYS A 413 2.94 -0.31 -22.58
CA LYS A 413 4.26 -0.59 -23.20
C LYS A 413 5.31 -0.91 -22.14
N MET A 414 5.09 -0.48 -20.90
CA MET A 414 6.01 -0.68 -19.78
C MET A 414 5.78 -2.02 -19.10
N LYS A 415 6.85 -2.63 -18.60
CA LYS A 415 6.72 -3.77 -17.69
C LYS A 415 6.27 -3.26 -16.32
N LEU A 416 5.30 -3.94 -15.74
CA LEU A 416 4.88 -3.69 -14.36
C LEU A 416 5.69 -4.60 -13.43
N LEU A 417 6.55 -4.02 -12.61
CA LEU A 417 7.42 -4.76 -11.69
C LEU A 417 7.03 -4.45 -10.25
N VAL A 418 6.75 -5.50 -9.50
CA VAL A 418 6.40 -5.39 -8.08
C VAL A 418 7.62 -5.07 -7.23
N GLU A 419 7.37 -4.62 -6.03
CA GLU A 419 8.38 -4.33 -5.03
C GLU A 419 9.20 -5.58 -4.67
N PRO A 420 10.48 -5.42 -4.28
CA PRO A 420 11.33 -6.56 -3.90
C PRO A 420 10.85 -7.20 -2.60
N PRO A 421 11.20 -8.47 -2.33
CA PRO A 421 10.99 -9.08 -1.02
C PRO A 421 11.60 -8.23 0.10
N GLN A 422 10.95 -8.18 1.27
CA GLN A 422 11.39 -7.37 2.42
C GLN A 422 11.58 -5.88 2.08
N ALA A 423 10.77 -5.34 1.19
CA ALA A 423 10.98 -4.04 0.57
C ALA A 423 11.22 -2.93 1.59
N GLN A 424 10.47 -2.86 2.68
CA GLN A 424 10.64 -1.82 3.69
C GLN A 424 12.04 -1.85 4.34
N ALA A 425 12.56 -3.03 4.64
CA ALA A 425 13.91 -3.18 5.20
C ALA A 425 14.99 -2.87 4.14
N VAL A 426 14.76 -3.25 2.89
CA VAL A 426 15.63 -2.95 1.75
C VAL A 426 15.64 -1.45 1.47
N TYR A 427 14.48 -0.80 1.44
CA TYR A 427 14.34 0.64 1.20
C TYR A 427 15.04 1.48 2.27
N ALA A 428 14.99 1.05 3.53
CA ALA A 428 15.75 1.70 4.60
C ALA A 428 17.28 1.69 4.37
N GLN A 429 17.81 0.70 3.64
CA GLN A 429 19.23 0.71 3.25
C GLN A 429 19.44 1.58 1.99
N GLY A 430 18.49 1.56 1.06
CA GLY A 430 18.50 2.44 -0.11
C GLY A 430 18.51 3.92 0.28
N ASP A 431 17.71 4.32 1.27
CA ASP A 431 17.71 5.68 1.83
C ASP A 431 19.12 6.16 2.21
N LYS A 432 19.90 5.29 2.85
CA LYS A 432 21.27 5.63 3.27
C LYS A 432 22.18 5.91 2.07
N ALA A 433 22.06 5.11 1.02
CA ALA A 433 22.84 5.30 -0.20
C ALA A 433 22.43 6.56 -0.97
N VAL A 434 21.12 6.75 -1.17
CA VAL A 434 20.57 7.94 -1.84
C VAL A 434 20.89 9.20 -1.05
N TYR A 435 20.65 9.24 0.26
CA TYR A 435 20.95 10.37 1.10
C TYR A 435 22.44 10.74 1.07
N ALA A 436 23.32 9.75 1.13
CA ALA A 436 24.75 9.99 1.04
C ALA A 436 25.17 10.53 -0.35
N ALA A 437 24.57 10.01 -1.43
CA ALA A 437 24.80 10.51 -2.78
C ALA A 437 24.32 11.96 -2.95
N LEU A 438 23.28 12.39 -2.26
CA LEU A 438 22.70 13.74 -2.33
C LEU A 438 23.36 14.76 -1.37
N THR A 439 24.08 14.30 -0.35
CA THR A 439 24.63 15.21 0.68
C THR A 439 26.16 15.27 0.71
N ASN A 440 26.85 14.32 0.09
CA ASN A 440 28.31 14.31 0.04
C ASN A 440 28.81 14.50 -1.41
N PRO A 441 29.36 15.70 -1.76
CA PRO A 441 29.85 15.95 -3.12
C PRO A 441 31.05 15.07 -3.54
N ASN A 442 31.71 14.42 -2.59
CA ASN A 442 32.82 13.51 -2.83
C ASN A 442 32.44 12.04 -2.58
N ALA A 443 31.16 11.69 -2.65
CA ALA A 443 30.69 10.33 -2.42
C ALA A 443 31.30 9.35 -3.45
N ASN A 444 31.83 8.23 -2.95
CA ASN A 444 32.14 7.11 -3.82
C ASN A 444 30.85 6.32 -4.10
N LEU A 445 30.20 6.62 -5.21
CA LEU A 445 28.88 6.08 -5.57
C LEU A 445 28.89 4.56 -5.73
N GLN A 446 29.99 4.00 -6.27
CA GLN A 446 30.11 2.55 -6.36
C GLN A 446 30.18 1.92 -4.97
N GLN A 447 30.95 2.48 -4.05
CA GLN A 447 31.02 1.98 -2.67
C GLN A 447 29.68 2.08 -1.93
N LEU A 448 28.89 3.14 -2.18
CA LEU A 448 27.54 3.25 -1.64
C LEU A 448 26.65 2.13 -2.16
N LEU A 449 26.71 1.86 -3.46
CA LEU A 449 25.95 0.79 -4.10
C LEU A 449 26.34 -0.61 -3.58
N ASP A 450 27.65 -0.87 -3.45
CA ASP A 450 28.18 -2.13 -2.91
C ASP A 450 27.74 -2.35 -1.46
N THR A 451 27.74 -1.28 -0.65
CA THR A 451 27.27 -1.31 0.74
C THR A 451 25.77 -1.61 0.80
N PHE A 452 24.99 -0.96 -0.05
CA PHE A 452 23.55 -1.20 -0.16
C PHE A 452 23.26 -2.64 -0.58
N LYS A 453 23.96 -3.16 -1.61
CA LYS A 453 23.85 -4.57 -2.03
C LYS A 453 24.15 -5.54 -0.88
N THR A 454 25.24 -5.31 -0.16
CA THR A 454 25.66 -6.17 0.95
C THR A 454 24.58 -6.23 2.05
N ALA A 455 24.03 -5.06 2.41
CA ALA A 455 22.96 -4.97 3.39
C ALA A 455 21.67 -5.66 2.90
N THR A 456 21.31 -5.47 1.62
CA THR A 456 20.16 -6.15 0.99
C THR A 456 20.33 -7.66 1.01
N ASN A 457 21.48 -8.20 0.64
CA ASN A 457 21.74 -9.64 0.70
C ASN A 457 21.62 -10.20 2.13
N SER A 458 22.06 -9.43 3.13
CA SER A 458 21.89 -9.82 4.54
C SER A 458 20.43 -9.87 4.96
N ILE A 459 19.59 -8.97 4.45
CA ILE A 459 18.15 -8.96 4.70
C ILE A 459 17.51 -10.18 4.04
N LEU A 460 17.79 -10.42 2.75
CA LEU A 460 17.20 -11.52 1.98
C LEU A 460 17.60 -12.90 2.52
N ALA A 461 18.84 -13.06 3.03
CA ALA A 461 19.32 -14.31 3.63
C ALA A 461 18.59 -14.69 4.93
N ASN A 462 18.00 -13.71 5.62
CA ASN A 462 17.22 -13.92 6.85
C ASN A 462 15.71 -14.03 6.59
N THR A 463 15.31 -14.03 5.31
CA THR A 463 13.91 -14.25 4.93
C THR A 463 13.63 -15.75 4.91
N PRO A 464 12.62 -16.25 5.64
CA PRO A 464 12.29 -17.67 5.75
C PRO A 464 11.91 -18.31 4.42
#